data_5f98675aaedbf2b0b001701a7f087421
#
_entry.id   5f98675aaedbf2b0b001701a7f087421
#
_cell.length_a   1.000
_cell.length_b   1.000
_cell.length_c   1.000
_cell.angle_alpha   90.00
_cell.angle_beta   90.00
_cell.angle_gamma   90.00
#
_symmetry.space_group_name_H-M   'P 1'
#
loop_
_entity.id
_entity.type
_entity.pdbx_description
1 polymer ?
#
loop_
_entity_poly.entity_id
_entity_poly.type
_entity_poly.pdbx_seq_one_letter_code
_entity_poly.pdbx_strand_id
1 'polypeptide(L)'
;MAVTRIVCVAGARPNYMKIKPVMDALERHGADVVLVHTGQHYDESMNDVFFRDLGIRPPDRYLGAGSGTHAQQTGRVMAAFEPLLDELSPDAVVVVGDINSTLACALVTAKAGPLLAHVEAGLRSRDWSMPEEVNRVATDRVSDYLLAPSPDAAANLRAEGYREDQVHVVGNVMIDTLLANLERARASDVLDRYGLTRGRYGLVTLHRPANVDDPDALRGLLKALGGIAGRCPLLLPVHPRAAERLAAIGVPAGIRLVPAAGYLDFIALQDGARVVLTDSGGVQEETTALGVPCVTLRENTERPVTVREGTNVLAGTDPDRITATVNRVLDDPPAPRCPALWDGRASERIARVLLEGGTARTRARPTDLAPGATSGPA
;
A
#
# COMPACT_ATOMS: atom_id res chain seq x y z
N MET A 1 6.44 14.90 31.01
CA MET A 1 5.95 13.60 30.52
C MET A 1 7.11 12.93 29.80
N ALA A 2 7.35 11.64 29.96
CA ALA A 2 8.36 10.94 29.17
C ALA A 2 7.94 11.00 27.68
N VAL A 3 8.92 11.20 26.80
CA VAL A 3 8.67 11.20 25.34
C VAL A 3 8.31 9.77 24.92
N THR A 4 7.16 9.61 24.27
CA THR A 4 6.73 8.30 23.77
C THR A 4 7.61 7.88 22.59
N ARG A 5 8.32 6.74 22.70
CA ARG A 5 9.14 6.20 21.61
C ARG A 5 8.32 5.26 20.74
N ILE A 6 8.28 5.53 19.45
CA ILE A 6 7.52 4.76 18.47
C ILE A 6 8.45 4.26 17.36
N VAL A 7 8.49 2.94 17.15
CA VAL A 7 9.19 2.33 16.02
C VAL A 7 8.24 2.23 14.84
N CYS A 8 8.62 2.83 13.72
CA CYS A 8 7.91 2.75 12.44
C CYS A 8 8.66 1.82 11.49
N VAL A 9 7.99 0.80 10.95
CA VAL A 9 8.61 -0.24 10.11
C VAL A 9 8.25 -0.04 8.65
N ALA A 10 9.28 -0.07 7.78
CA ALA A 10 9.13 -0.12 6.33
C ALA A 10 10.01 -1.22 5.72
N GLY A 11 9.53 -1.94 4.71
CA GLY A 11 10.25 -3.04 4.10
C GLY A 11 10.34 -2.98 2.57
N ALA A 12 9.47 -2.22 1.94
CA ALA A 12 9.41 -2.03 0.50
C ALA A 12 8.95 -0.62 0.15
N ARG A 13 9.19 -0.19 -1.10
CA ARG A 13 8.82 1.16 -1.57
C ARG A 13 7.38 1.58 -1.23
N PRO A 14 6.35 0.75 -1.46
CA PRO A 14 4.97 1.14 -1.11
C PRO A 14 4.75 1.44 0.37
N ASN A 15 5.54 0.84 1.28
CA ASN A 15 5.41 1.13 2.70
C ASN A 15 5.87 2.54 3.06
N TYR A 16 6.87 3.08 2.35
CA TYR A 16 7.37 4.43 2.64
C TYR A 16 6.34 5.50 2.39
N MET A 17 5.57 5.39 1.29
CA MET A 17 4.47 6.31 1.00
C MET A 17 3.41 6.32 2.11
N LYS A 18 3.25 5.19 2.78
CA LYS A 18 2.25 5.01 3.84
C LYS A 18 2.78 5.45 5.20
N ILE A 19 4.04 5.09 5.51
CA ILE A 19 4.61 5.35 6.83
C ILE A 19 5.09 6.80 7.00
N LYS A 20 5.54 7.45 5.91
CA LYS A 20 6.06 8.83 5.95
C LYS A 20 5.09 9.83 6.59
N PRO A 21 3.83 9.96 6.13
CA PRO A 21 2.91 10.90 6.75
C PRO A 21 2.62 10.56 8.23
N VAL A 22 2.62 9.26 8.58
CA VAL A 22 2.43 8.83 9.98
C VAL A 22 3.60 9.27 10.85
N MET A 23 4.84 9.08 10.39
CA MET A 23 6.04 9.54 11.09
C MET A 23 6.00 11.05 11.31
N ASP A 24 5.74 11.81 10.24
CA ASP A 24 5.66 13.28 10.31
C ASP A 24 4.61 13.75 11.31
N ALA A 25 3.44 13.11 11.35
CA ALA A 25 2.39 13.42 12.29
C ALA A 25 2.83 13.12 13.74
N LEU A 26 3.40 11.95 13.98
CA LEU A 26 3.91 11.55 15.30
C LEU A 26 5.00 12.51 15.81
N GLU A 27 5.97 12.85 14.96
CA GLU A 27 7.05 13.80 15.28
C GLU A 27 6.52 15.20 15.58
N ARG A 28 5.53 15.70 14.81
CA ARG A 28 4.85 16.99 15.11
C ARG A 28 4.16 17.00 16.46
N HIS A 29 3.67 15.86 16.91
CA HIS A 29 3.06 15.71 18.24
C HIS A 29 4.06 15.35 19.34
N GLY A 30 5.37 15.38 19.07
CA GLY A 30 6.45 15.26 20.06
C GLY A 30 6.85 13.81 20.39
N ALA A 31 6.49 12.84 19.57
CA ALA A 31 6.99 11.46 19.71
C ALA A 31 8.44 11.34 19.27
N ASP A 32 9.19 10.43 19.91
CA ASP A 32 10.52 9.96 19.48
C ASP A 32 10.31 8.84 18.45
N VAL A 33 10.43 9.16 17.14
CA VAL A 33 10.15 8.23 16.05
C VAL A 33 11.42 7.62 15.50
N VAL A 34 11.50 6.28 15.54
CA VAL A 34 12.61 5.49 14.98
C VAL A 34 12.13 4.77 13.72
N LEU A 35 12.72 5.09 12.55
CA LEU A 35 12.43 4.42 11.29
C LEU A 35 13.34 3.19 11.13
N VAL A 36 12.72 2.01 11.03
CA VAL A 36 13.40 0.74 10.78
C VAL A 36 13.10 0.27 9.36
N HIS A 37 14.16 0.10 8.56
CA HIS A 37 14.06 -0.52 7.23
C HIS A 37 14.47 -1.98 7.28
N THR A 38 13.58 -2.90 6.89
CA THR A 38 13.87 -4.33 6.95
C THR A 38 14.78 -4.84 5.84
N GLY A 39 14.90 -4.12 4.72
CA GLY A 39 15.72 -4.52 3.58
C GLY A 39 15.09 -5.62 2.72
N GLN A 40 13.76 -5.76 2.71
CA GLN A 40 13.06 -6.77 1.91
C GLN A 40 13.30 -6.59 0.41
N HIS A 41 13.33 -5.35 -0.08
CA HIS A 41 13.69 -4.99 -1.45
C HIS A 41 14.74 -3.89 -1.41
N TYR A 42 15.91 -4.17 -1.96
CA TYR A 42 17.03 -3.25 -2.01
C TYR A 42 17.44 -3.02 -3.47
N ASP A 43 17.10 -1.85 -4.00
CA ASP A 43 17.63 -1.31 -5.26
C ASP A 43 18.05 0.14 -4.98
N GLU A 44 19.37 0.34 -4.78
CA GLU A 44 19.94 1.65 -4.37
C GLU A 44 19.51 2.78 -5.30
N SER A 45 19.63 2.58 -6.61
CA SER A 45 19.44 3.65 -7.60
C SER A 45 17.98 4.14 -7.71
N MET A 46 17.02 3.27 -7.50
CA MET A 46 15.59 3.62 -7.53
C MET A 46 15.07 4.15 -6.19
N ASN A 47 15.72 3.76 -5.07
CA ASN A 47 15.34 4.22 -3.75
C ASN A 47 15.73 5.68 -3.54
N ASP A 48 16.91 6.13 -3.98
CA ASP A 48 17.40 7.50 -3.75
C ASP A 48 16.48 8.57 -4.36
N VAL A 49 15.99 8.34 -5.58
CA VAL A 49 15.04 9.25 -6.22
C VAL A 49 13.73 9.30 -5.44
N PHE A 50 13.24 8.14 -5.03
CA PHE A 50 12.00 8.00 -4.29
C PHE A 50 12.07 8.64 -2.89
N PHE A 51 13.16 8.43 -2.15
CA PHE A 51 13.41 9.06 -0.86
C PHE A 51 13.48 10.59 -0.99
N ARG A 52 14.18 11.08 -2.01
CA ARG A 52 14.30 12.52 -2.28
C ARG A 52 12.95 13.13 -2.66
N ASP A 53 12.19 12.47 -3.56
CA ASP A 53 10.90 12.97 -4.04
C ASP A 53 9.88 13.09 -2.88
N LEU A 54 9.87 12.14 -1.97
CA LEU A 54 8.98 12.14 -0.82
C LEU A 54 9.55 12.88 0.40
N GLY A 55 10.80 13.32 0.38
CA GLY A 55 11.46 13.94 1.52
C GLY A 55 11.55 13.00 2.73
N ILE A 56 11.79 11.70 2.49
CA ILE A 56 11.95 10.71 3.55
C ILE A 56 13.39 10.76 4.04
N ARG A 57 13.58 10.88 5.35
CA ARG A 57 14.91 10.78 5.96
C ARG A 57 15.47 9.35 5.85
N PRO A 58 16.80 9.17 5.85
CA PRO A 58 17.38 7.84 5.92
C PRO A 58 16.83 7.06 7.13
N PRO A 59 16.71 5.73 7.02
CA PRO A 59 16.29 4.91 8.16
C PRO A 59 17.31 5.00 9.31
N ASP A 60 16.82 5.04 10.54
CA ASP A 60 17.68 5.04 11.74
C ASP A 60 18.33 3.67 11.93
N ARG A 61 17.65 2.62 11.47
CA ARG A 61 18.12 1.24 11.53
C ARG A 61 17.81 0.49 10.26
N TYR A 62 18.73 -0.38 9.86
CA TYR A 62 18.61 -1.22 8.66
C TYR A 62 18.85 -2.69 9.01
N LEU A 63 17.91 -3.59 8.75
CA LEU A 63 18.00 -5.00 9.12
C LEU A 63 18.68 -5.88 8.07
N GLY A 64 18.76 -5.46 6.80
CA GLY A 64 19.46 -6.19 5.76
C GLY A 64 18.88 -7.58 5.43
N ALA A 65 17.57 -7.80 5.57
CA ALA A 65 16.97 -9.12 5.41
C ALA A 65 17.09 -9.71 3.99
N GLY A 66 17.17 -8.86 2.97
CA GLY A 66 17.37 -9.27 1.56
C GLY A 66 16.21 -10.04 0.96
N SER A 67 16.41 -10.50 -0.28
CA SER A 67 15.44 -11.30 -1.04
C SER A 67 15.53 -12.79 -0.68
N GLY A 68 14.46 -13.56 -0.95
CA GLY A 68 14.40 -15.00 -0.71
C GLY A 68 12.97 -15.53 -0.82
N THR A 69 12.76 -16.78 -0.46
CA THR A 69 11.40 -17.33 -0.31
C THR A 69 10.65 -16.60 0.81
N HIS A 70 9.32 -16.64 0.81
CA HIS A 70 8.52 -16.01 1.86
C HIS A 70 8.97 -16.45 3.27
N ALA A 71 9.19 -17.75 3.48
CA ALA A 71 9.62 -18.28 4.77
C ALA A 71 11.01 -17.77 5.18
N GLN A 72 11.99 -17.79 4.25
CA GLN A 72 13.35 -17.32 4.52
C GLN A 72 13.37 -15.82 4.84
N GLN A 73 12.63 -15.03 4.09
CA GLN A 73 12.56 -13.58 4.28
C GLN A 73 11.89 -13.24 5.60
N THR A 74 10.72 -13.82 5.89
CA THR A 74 10.00 -13.63 7.15
C THR A 74 10.88 -14.03 8.34
N GLY A 75 11.52 -15.19 8.28
CA GLY A 75 12.39 -15.68 9.36
C GLY A 75 13.61 -14.77 9.62
N ARG A 76 14.27 -14.27 8.55
CA ARG A 76 15.41 -13.34 8.70
C ARG A 76 14.97 -11.98 9.29
N VAL A 77 13.84 -11.45 8.86
CA VAL A 77 13.31 -10.21 9.43
C VAL A 77 13.00 -10.40 10.91
N MET A 78 12.33 -11.49 11.30
CA MET A 78 12.05 -11.79 12.72
C MET A 78 13.32 -11.85 13.55
N ALA A 79 14.31 -12.64 13.11
CA ALA A 79 15.58 -12.83 13.84
C ALA A 79 16.41 -11.55 13.97
N ALA A 80 16.35 -10.65 12.97
CA ALA A 80 17.07 -9.38 13.01
C ALA A 80 16.30 -8.29 13.79
N PHE A 81 14.96 -8.34 13.80
CA PHE A 81 14.14 -7.34 14.46
C PHE A 81 14.05 -7.53 15.99
N GLU A 82 14.06 -8.77 16.48
CA GLU A 82 13.92 -9.08 17.90
C GLU A 82 14.99 -8.38 18.77
N PRO A 83 16.31 -8.53 18.52
CA PRO A 83 17.33 -7.86 19.33
C PRO A 83 17.29 -6.33 19.19
N LEU A 84 16.88 -5.80 18.03
CA LEU A 84 16.70 -4.38 17.85
C LEU A 84 15.52 -3.84 18.67
N LEU A 85 14.43 -4.60 18.77
CA LEU A 85 13.27 -4.22 19.58
C LEU A 85 13.64 -4.14 21.07
N ASP A 86 14.46 -5.09 21.56
CA ASP A 86 14.98 -5.09 22.92
C ASP A 86 15.90 -3.88 23.18
N GLU A 87 16.81 -3.55 22.22
CA GLU A 87 17.69 -2.38 22.30
C GLU A 87 16.90 -1.07 22.38
N LEU A 88 15.92 -0.91 21.50
CA LEU A 88 15.16 0.32 21.39
C LEU A 88 14.14 0.50 22.50
N SER A 89 13.62 -0.59 23.07
CA SER A 89 12.58 -0.59 24.11
C SER A 89 11.45 0.39 23.85
N PRO A 90 10.77 0.31 22.67
CA PRO A 90 9.75 1.27 22.30
C PRO A 90 8.44 1.07 23.10
N ASP A 91 7.64 2.13 23.22
CA ASP A 91 6.29 2.07 23.74
C ASP A 91 5.31 1.44 22.74
N ALA A 92 5.55 1.71 21.44
CA ALA A 92 4.73 1.18 20.36
C ALA A 92 5.53 0.87 19.10
N VAL A 93 5.01 -0.07 18.31
CA VAL A 93 5.49 -0.39 16.96
C VAL A 93 4.35 -0.19 15.97
N VAL A 94 4.62 0.54 14.90
CA VAL A 94 3.70 0.76 13.79
C VAL A 94 4.17 -0.03 12.59
N VAL A 95 3.35 -0.96 12.14
CA VAL A 95 3.55 -1.70 10.89
C VAL A 95 2.50 -1.27 9.86
N VAL A 96 2.83 -1.35 8.55
CA VAL A 96 1.95 -0.87 7.49
C VAL A 96 1.84 -1.85 6.33
N GLY A 97 0.62 -2.04 5.83
CA GLY A 97 0.34 -2.89 4.67
C GLY A 97 0.49 -4.39 4.98
N ASP A 98 0.88 -5.17 3.97
CA ASP A 98 0.69 -6.62 3.96
C ASP A 98 1.89 -7.42 3.41
N ILE A 99 3.10 -6.85 3.45
CA ILE A 99 4.31 -7.56 3.02
C ILE A 99 4.84 -8.49 4.12
N ASN A 100 5.78 -9.39 3.77
CA ASN A 100 6.38 -10.32 4.73
C ASN A 100 7.00 -9.60 5.94
N SER A 101 7.60 -8.45 5.73
CA SER A 101 8.19 -7.62 6.80
C SER A 101 7.15 -7.12 7.79
N THR A 102 5.95 -6.77 7.31
CA THR A 102 4.82 -6.33 8.14
C THR A 102 4.45 -7.44 9.13
N LEU A 103 4.20 -8.65 8.61
CA LEU A 103 3.87 -9.81 9.44
C LEU A 103 5.01 -10.19 10.39
N ALA A 104 6.25 -10.23 9.89
CA ALA A 104 7.42 -10.61 10.69
C ALA A 104 7.60 -9.71 11.91
N CYS A 105 7.61 -8.38 11.72
CA CYS A 105 7.75 -7.41 12.80
C CYS A 105 6.52 -7.42 13.73
N ALA A 106 5.32 -7.65 13.20
CA ALA A 106 4.11 -7.78 14.00
C ALA A 106 4.18 -8.98 14.95
N LEU A 107 4.63 -10.14 14.48
CA LEU A 107 4.76 -11.36 15.30
C LEU A 107 5.79 -11.19 16.43
N VAL A 108 6.93 -10.55 16.14
CA VAL A 108 7.95 -10.26 17.17
C VAL A 108 7.39 -9.29 18.20
N THR A 109 6.82 -8.17 17.78
CA THR A 109 6.25 -7.15 18.66
C THR A 109 5.16 -7.73 19.56
N ALA A 110 4.27 -8.55 19.00
CA ALA A 110 3.17 -9.15 19.74
C ALA A 110 3.63 -10.04 20.91
N LYS A 111 4.83 -10.61 20.82
CA LYS A 111 5.43 -11.44 21.88
C LYS A 111 6.30 -10.62 22.85
N ALA A 112 6.91 -9.56 22.39
CA ALA A 112 7.88 -8.78 23.18
C ALA A 112 7.27 -7.77 24.14
N GLY A 113 6.03 -7.30 23.91
CA GLY A 113 5.33 -6.44 24.87
C GLY A 113 4.96 -5.02 24.43
N PRO A 114 5.68 -4.35 23.50
CA PRO A 114 5.22 -3.05 23.00
C PRO A 114 3.82 -3.11 22.38
N LEU A 115 3.11 -1.99 22.39
CA LEU A 115 1.84 -1.86 21.68
C LEU A 115 2.07 -2.04 20.18
N LEU A 116 1.23 -2.82 19.51
CA LEU A 116 1.30 -3.04 18.06
C LEU A 116 0.14 -2.37 17.35
N ALA A 117 0.44 -1.47 16.42
CA ALA A 117 -0.53 -0.81 15.56
C ALA A 117 -0.35 -1.23 14.10
N HIS A 118 -1.42 -1.67 13.46
CA HIS A 118 -1.44 -2.01 12.04
C HIS A 118 -2.17 -0.94 11.23
N VAL A 119 -1.44 -0.23 10.39
CA VAL A 119 -1.97 0.73 9.42
C VAL A 119 -2.38 0.01 8.14
N GLU A 120 -3.53 0.31 7.59
CA GLU A 120 -4.22 -0.42 6.51
C GLU A 120 -4.86 -1.75 6.98
N ALA A 121 -5.27 -1.83 8.23
CA ALA A 121 -5.95 -3.00 8.78
C ALA A 121 -7.34 -3.22 8.16
N GLY A 122 -7.77 -4.47 8.10
CA GLY A 122 -9.13 -4.84 7.68
C GLY A 122 -9.39 -4.92 6.18
N LEU A 123 -8.41 -4.63 5.32
CA LEU A 123 -8.53 -4.90 3.89
C LEU A 123 -8.63 -6.41 3.65
N ARG A 124 -9.53 -6.85 2.74
CA ARG A 124 -9.71 -8.27 2.41
C ARG A 124 -9.95 -8.46 0.91
N SER A 125 -9.10 -9.27 0.28
CA SER A 125 -9.33 -9.81 -1.08
C SER A 125 -10.16 -11.09 -1.04
N ARG A 126 -10.11 -11.81 0.09
CA ARG A 126 -10.66 -13.15 0.30
C ARG A 126 -10.06 -14.22 -0.62
N ASP A 127 -8.93 -13.90 -1.22
CA ASP A 127 -8.15 -14.79 -2.07
C ASP A 127 -6.92 -15.30 -1.31
N TRP A 128 -7.05 -16.48 -0.72
CA TRP A 128 -6.00 -17.12 0.07
C TRP A 128 -4.82 -17.63 -0.76
N SER A 129 -4.90 -17.60 -2.10
CA SER A 129 -3.75 -17.86 -2.95
C SER A 129 -2.74 -16.70 -2.96
N MET A 130 -3.16 -15.52 -2.48
CA MET A 130 -2.32 -14.34 -2.35
C MET A 130 -1.57 -14.35 -1.01
N PRO A 131 -0.23 -14.35 -1.01
CA PRO A 131 0.56 -14.24 0.22
C PRO A 131 0.21 -13.00 1.06
N GLU A 132 -0.15 -11.89 0.40
CA GLU A 132 -0.55 -10.64 1.04
C GLU A 132 -1.85 -10.79 1.85
N GLU A 133 -2.80 -11.63 1.41
CA GLU A 133 -4.01 -11.89 2.18
C GLU A 133 -3.70 -12.62 3.48
N VAL A 134 -2.83 -13.63 3.42
CA VAL A 134 -2.34 -14.33 4.60
C VAL A 134 -1.65 -13.37 5.56
N ASN A 135 -0.76 -12.52 5.04
CA ASN A 135 -0.01 -11.56 5.85
C ASN A 135 -0.92 -10.57 6.57
N ARG A 136 -1.91 -9.96 5.87
CA ARG A 136 -2.77 -8.94 6.47
C ARG A 136 -3.70 -9.51 7.53
N VAL A 137 -4.30 -10.68 7.28
CA VAL A 137 -5.17 -11.33 8.26
C VAL A 137 -4.39 -11.72 9.51
N ALA A 138 -3.20 -12.30 9.35
CA ALA A 138 -2.35 -12.68 10.48
C ALA A 138 -1.83 -11.45 11.26
N THR A 139 -1.46 -10.38 10.57
CA THR A 139 -1.04 -9.10 11.18
C THR A 139 -2.18 -8.48 11.97
N ASP A 140 -3.39 -8.39 11.40
CA ASP A 140 -4.57 -7.89 12.10
C ASP A 140 -4.80 -8.69 13.39
N ARG A 141 -4.67 -10.03 13.32
CA ARG A 141 -4.97 -10.90 14.46
C ARG A 141 -4.09 -10.69 15.66
N VAL A 142 -2.87 -10.24 15.47
CA VAL A 142 -1.92 -10.02 16.58
C VAL A 142 -1.80 -8.55 17.00
N SER A 143 -2.45 -7.64 16.28
CA SER A 143 -2.39 -6.19 16.54
C SER A 143 -3.31 -5.75 17.67
N ASP A 144 -2.86 -4.76 18.43
CA ASP A 144 -3.63 -4.11 19.49
C ASP A 144 -4.54 -3.01 18.92
N TYR A 145 -4.01 -2.19 17.98
CA TYR A 145 -4.76 -1.17 17.24
C TYR A 145 -4.84 -1.50 15.76
N LEU A 146 -6.05 -1.48 15.22
CA LEU A 146 -6.42 -1.78 13.85
C LEU A 146 -6.88 -0.49 13.16
N LEU A 147 -5.95 0.13 12.44
CA LEU A 147 -6.14 1.46 11.84
C LEU A 147 -6.68 1.29 10.42
N ALA A 148 -8.01 1.21 10.31
CA ALA A 148 -8.72 0.91 9.08
C ALA A 148 -8.75 2.11 8.12
N PRO A 149 -8.46 1.92 6.81
CA PRO A 149 -8.45 3.00 5.82
C PRO A 149 -9.85 3.44 5.38
N SER A 150 -10.87 2.66 5.67
CA SER A 150 -12.24 2.89 5.20
C SER A 150 -13.28 2.16 6.07
N PRO A 151 -14.56 2.57 6.01
CA PRO A 151 -15.63 1.93 6.79
C PRO A 151 -15.85 0.45 6.45
N ASP A 152 -15.64 0.03 5.20
CA ASP A 152 -15.76 -1.37 4.78
C ASP A 152 -14.62 -2.25 5.32
N ALA A 153 -13.40 -1.72 5.43
CA ALA A 153 -12.31 -2.40 6.11
C ALA A 153 -12.63 -2.59 7.61
N ALA A 154 -13.14 -1.57 8.29
CA ALA A 154 -13.60 -1.70 9.66
C ALA A 154 -14.76 -2.69 9.83
N ALA A 155 -15.68 -2.75 8.85
CA ALA A 155 -16.77 -3.72 8.85
C ALA A 155 -16.26 -5.16 8.74
N ASN A 156 -15.21 -5.41 7.94
CA ASN A 156 -14.56 -6.73 7.89
C ASN A 156 -14.01 -7.12 9.28
N LEU A 157 -13.30 -6.23 9.94
CA LEU A 157 -12.74 -6.48 11.28
C LEU A 157 -13.84 -6.78 12.31
N ARG A 158 -14.92 -6.00 12.33
CA ARG A 158 -16.07 -6.26 13.20
C ARG A 158 -16.71 -7.62 12.94
N ALA A 159 -16.89 -7.98 11.67
CA ALA A 159 -17.43 -9.28 11.27
C ALA A 159 -16.51 -10.45 11.67
N GLU A 160 -15.20 -10.21 11.78
CA GLU A 160 -14.20 -11.17 12.25
C GLU A 160 -14.06 -11.21 13.79
N GLY A 161 -14.87 -10.43 14.52
CA GLY A 161 -14.98 -10.47 15.98
C GLY A 161 -13.95 -9.62 16.72
N TYR A 162 -13.35 -8.61 16.07
CA TYR A 162 -12.51 -7.64 16.78
C TYR A 162 -13.37 -6.67 17.60
N ARG A 163 -12.84 -6.23 18.74
CA ARG A 163 -13.54 -5.31 19.65
C ARG A 163 -13.56 -3.89 19.09
N GLU A 164 -14.58 -3.11 19.43
CA GLU A 164 -14.72 -1.72 18.97
C GLU A 164 -13.56 -0.81 19.42
N ASP A 165 -12.99 -1.05 20.59
CA ASP A 165 -11.86 -0.29 21.11
C ASP A 165 -10.52 -0.58 20.40
N GLN A 166 -10.46 -1.64 19.58
CA GLN A 166 -9.31 -1.96 18.75
C GLN A 166 -9.41 -1.37 17.32
N VAL A 167 -10.64 -1.11 16.84
CA VAL A 167 -10.90 -0.75 15.43
C VAL A 167 -11.13 0.74 15.27
N HIS A 168 -10.22 1.41 14.59
CA HIS A 168 -10.27 2.85 14.35
C HIS A 168 -10.33 3.14 12.85
N VAL A 169 -11.41 3.79 12.38
CA VAL A 169 -11.49 4.27 10.99
C VAL A 169 -10.73 5.59 10.91
N VAL A 170 -9.54 5.56 10.33
CA VAL A 170 -8.63 6.71 10.30
C VAL A 170 -8.54 7.38 8.93
N GLY A 171 -8.99 6.71 7.87
CA GLY A 171 -8.77 7.13 6.49
C GLY A 171 -7.48 6.53 5.91
N ASN A 172 -7.15 6.91 4.70
CA ASN A 172 -6.10 6.27 3.91
C ASN A 172 -4.83 7.13 3.85
N VAL A 173 -3.74 6.64 4.45
CA VAL A 173 -2.43 7.35 4.48
C VAL A 173 -1.78 7.51 3.11
N MET A 174 -2.13 6.66 2.12
CA MET A 174 -1.69 6.87 0.73
C MET A 174 -2.21 8.20 0.18
N ILE A 175 -3.44 8.57 0.57
CA ILE A 175 -4.05 9.81 0.15
C ILE A 175 -3.41 11.02 0.84
N ASP A 176 -2.94 10.87 2.08
CA ASP A 176 -2.15 11.92 2.74
C ASP A 176 -0.89 12.24 1.93
N THR A 177 -0.16 11.20 1.51
CA THR A 177 1.05 11.35 0.68
C THR A 177 0.73 11.91 -0.70
N LEU A 178 -0.32 11.42 -1.35
CA LEU A 178 -0.77 11.92 -2.65
C LEU A 178 -1.06 13.43 -2.60
N LEU A 179 -1.94 13.84 -1.68
CA LEU A 179 -2.39 15.23 -1.59
C LEU A 179 -1.26 16.17 -1.16
N ALA A 180 -0.37 15.74 -0.26
CA ALA A 180 0.82 16.51 0.13
C ALA A 180 1.79 16.78 -1.03
N ASN A 181 1.80 15.92 -2.05
CA ASN A 181 2.70 16.03 -3.21
C ASN A 181 2.00 16.47 -4.51
N LEU A 182 0.69 16.66 -4.51
CA LEU A 182 -0.10 16.89 -5.74
C LEU A 182 0.31 18.17 -6.48
N GLU A 183 0.53 19.28 -5.77
CA GLU A 183 0.97 20.53 -6.41
C GLU A 183 2.38 20.40 -7.01
N ARG A 184 3.29 19.70 -6.33
CA ARG A 184 4.62 19.39 -6.88
C ARG A 184 4.55 18.49 -8.11
N ALA A 185 3.67 17.50 -8.08
CA ALA A 185 3.43 16.61 -9.20
C ALA A 185 2.85 17.39 -10.41
N ARG A 186 1.88 18.27 -10.18
CA ARG A 186 1.30 19.12 -11.22
C ARG A 186 2.28 20.08 -11.87
N ALA A 187 3.34 20.46 -11.13
CA ALA A 187 4.44 21.27 -11.64
C ALA A 187 5.49 20.44 -12.43
N SER A 188 5.36 19.11 -12.53
CA SER A 188 6.24 18.28 -13.34
C SER A 188 6.06 18.56 -14.82
N ASP A 189 7.17 18.54 -15.57
CA ASP A 189 7.22 18.65 -17.02
C ASP A 189 6.97 17.33 -17.77
N VAL A 190 6.59 16.27 -17.06
CA VAL A 190 6.48 14.91 -17.63
C VAL A 190 5.50 14.82 -18.80
N LEU A 191 4.41 15.58 -18.77
CA LEU A 191 3.48 15.62 -19.89
C LEU A 191 4.14 16.21 -21.13
N ASP A 192 4.87 17.30 -20.97
CA ASP A 192 5.60 17.96 -22.06
C ASP A 192 6.74 17.08 -22.60
N ARG A 193 7.51 16.45 -21.70
CA ARG A 193 8.56 15.47 -22.06
C ARG A 193 8.03 14.31 -22.90
N TYR A 194 6.81 13.90 -22.65
CA TYR A 194 6.17 12.83 -23.44
C TYR A 194 5.20 13.36 -24.50
N GLY A 195 5.11 14.69 -24.74
CA GLY A 195 4.21 15.27 -25.72
C GLY A 195 2.74 14.89 -25.47
N LEU A 196 2.33 14.81 -24.22
CA LEU A 196 0.98 14.42 -23.81
C LEU A 196 0.11 15.66 -23.56
N THR A 197 -1.15 15.55 -23.94
CA THR A 197 -2.16 16.55 -23.59
C THR A 197 -3.07 16.01 -22.51
N ARG A 198 -3.28 16.75 -21.44
CA ARG A 198 -4.18 16.40 -20.34
C ARG A 198 -5.57 15.99 -20.86
N GLY A 199 -6.09 14.87 -20.37
CA GLY A 199 -7.39 14.32 -20.78
C GLY A 199 -7.42 13.68 -22.18
N ARG A 200 -6.25 13.51 -22.85
CA ARG A 200 -6.17 12.96 -24.20
C ARG A 200 -5.41 11.64 -24.32
N TYR A 201 -5.02 11.02 -23.20
CA TYR A 201 -4.33 9.74 -23.17
C TYR A 201 -4.86 8.86 -22.02
N GLY A 202 -4.68 7.56 -22.15
CA GLY A 202 -4.85 6.60 -21.06
C GLY A 202 -3.50 6.20 -20.48
N LEU A 203 -3.44 6.05 -19.15
CA LEU A 203 -2.28 5.52 -18.46
C LEU A 203 -2.50 4.04 -18.16
N VAL A 204 -1.54 3.18 -18.44
CA VAL A 204 -1.62 1.74 -18.14
C VAL A 204 -0.52 1.36 -17.16
N THR A 205 -0.85 0.56 -16.14
CA THR A 205 0.13 -0.05 -15.24
C THR A 205 -0.13 -1.53 -15.04
N LEU A 206 0.89 -2.34 -15.24
CA LEU A 206 0.84 -3.79 -15.14
C LEU A 206 2.03 -4.30 -14.35
N HIS A 207 1.80 -5.05 -13.29
CA HIS A 207 2.87 -5.60 -12.45
C HIS A 207 2.51 -6.93 -11.79
N ARG A 208 1.24 -7.37 -11.84
CA ARG A 208 0.85 -8.64 -11.23
C ARG A 208 1.29 -9.82 -12.07
N PRO A 209 1.88 -10.88 -11.43
CA PRO A 209 2.32 -12.08 -12.12
C PRO A 209 1.24 -12.69 -13.04
N ALA A 210 -0.01 -12.73 -12.57
CA ALA A 210 -1.13 -13.27 -13.36
C ALA A 210 -1.35 -12.54 -14.70
N ASN A 211 -0.96 -11.26 -14.81
CA ASN A 211 -1.13 -10.47 -16.03
C ASN A 211 0.13 -10.43 -16.90
N VAL A 212 1.33 -10.58 -16.28
CA VAL A 212 2.59 -10.32 -17.00
C VAL A 212 3.50 -11.55 -17.14
N ASP A 213 3.32 -12.59 -16.34
CA ASP A 213 4.19 -13.78 -16.37
C ASP A 213 3.68 -14.86 -17.33
N ASP A 214 2.36 -14.95 -17.53
CA ASP A 214 1.76 -15.83 -18.54
C ASP A 214 1.77 -15.13 -19.93
N PRO A 215 2.50 -15.68 -20.92
CA PRO A 215 2.57 -15.07 -22.25
C PRO A 215 1.23 -15.03 -23.00
N ASP A 216 0.29 -15.92 -22.73
CA ASP A 216 -1.01 -15.94 -23.38
C ASP A 216 -1.94 -14.90 -22.77
N ALA A 217 -1.96 -14.78 -21.45
CA ALA A 217 -2.66 -13.74 -20.75
C ALA A 217 -2.16 -12.35 -21.18
N LEU A 218 -0.84 -12.17 -21.25
CA LEU A 218 -0.24 -10.90 -21.66
C LEU A 218 -0.56 -10.56 -23.14
N ARG A 219 -0.55 -11.55 -24.05
CA ARG A 219 -0.97 -11.33 -25.47
C ARG A 219 -2.44 -10.93 -25.55
N GLY A 220 -3.33 -11.60 -24.81
CA GLY A 220 -4.73 -11.24 -24.76
C GLY A 220 -4.96 -9.82 -24.26
N LEU A 221 -4.26 -9.45 -23.19
CA LEU A 221 -4.31 -8.10 -22.64
C LEU A 221 -3.79 -7.04 -23.61
N LEU A 222 -2.63 -7.27 -24.24
CA LEU A 222 -2.08 -6.36 -25.26
C LEU A 222 -3.04 -6.19 -26.44
N LYS A 223 -3.73 -7.25 -26.88
CA LYS A 223 -4.77 -7.18 -27.93
C LYS A 223 -5.92 -6.26 -27.51
N ALA A 224 -6.44 -6.41 -26.27
CA ALA A 224 -7.46 -5.54 -25.72
C ALA A 224 -7.00 -4.07 -25.69
N LEU A 225 -5.80 -3.82 -25.16
CA LEU A 225 -5.21 -2.49 -25.10
C LEU A 225 -5.03 -1.88 -26.50
N GLY A 226 -4.64 -2.67 -27.50
CA GLY A 226 -4.55 -2.23 -28.91
C GLY A 226 -5.89 -1.77 -29.49
N GLY A 227 -6.97 -2.48 -29.18
CA GLY A 227 -8.34 -2.05 -29.56
C GLY A 227 -8.76 -0.73 -28.92
N ILE A 228 -8.34 -0.50 -27.67
CA ILE A 228 -8.62 0.75 -26.93
C ILE A 228 -7.75 1.90 -27.47
N ALA A 229 -6.50 1.64 -27.83
CA ALA A 229 -5.53 2.65 -28.25
C ALA A 229 -5.96 3.44 -29.50
N GLY A 230 -6.81 2.86 -30.35
CA GLY A 230 -7.44 3.55 -31.50
C GLY A 230 -8.38 4.70 -31.11
N ARG A 231 -8.95 4.64 -29.90
CA ARG A 231 -9.85 5.69 -29.34
C ARG A 231 -9.14 6.61 -28.34
N CYS A 232 -8.18 6.08 -27.62
CA CYS A 232 -7.45 6.78 -26.58
C CYS A 232 -5.99 6.28 -26.60
N PRO A 233 -5.02 7.07 -27.07
CA PRO A 233 -3.62 6.67 -27.04
C PRO A 233 -3.18 6.26 -25.63
N LEU A 234 -2.43 5.17 -25.51
CA LEU A 234 -2.06 4.60 -24.23
C LEU A 234 -0.58 4.82 -23.92
N LEU A 235 -0.28 5.27 -22.72
CA LEU A 235 1.06 5.34 -22.16
C LEU A 235 1.25 4.19 -21.17
N LEU A 236 2.31 3.42 -21.32
CA LEU A 236 2.64 2.31 -20.44
C LEU A 236 4.07 2.49 -19.90
N PRO A 237 4.23 3.05 -18.68
CA PRO A 237 5.51 3.06 -18.00
C PRO A 237 5.94 1.63 -17.62
N VAL A 238 7.15 1.24 -18.01
CA VAL A 238 7.64 -0.13 -17.78
C VAL A 238 9.10 -0.13 -17.30
N HIS A 239 9.41 -1.13 -16.49
CA HIS A 239 10.78 -1.43 -16.14
C HIS A 239 11.53 -1.98 -17.39
N PRO A 240 12.85 -1.74 -17.58
CA PRO A 240 13.60 -2.21 -18.75
C PRO A 240 13.40 -3.68 -19.10
N ARG A 241 13.45 -4.58 -18.10
CA ARG A 241 13.22 -6.02 -18.31
C ARG A 241 11.82 -6.35 -18.83
N ALA A 242 10.79 -5.61 -18.40
CA ALA A 242 9.43 -5.78 -18.90
C ALA A 242 9.29 -5.21 -20.33
N ALA A 243 9.98 -4.12 -20.62
CA ALA A 243 9.99 -3.53 -21.97
C ALA A 243 10.54 -4.50 -23.03
N GLU A 244 11.64 -5.22 -22.74
CA GLU A 244 12.21 -6.25 -23.61
C GLU A 244 11.21 -7.38 -23.89
N ARG A 245 10.53 -7.87 -22.83
CA ARG A 245 9.51 -8.92 -22.97
C ARG A 245 8.31 -8.46 -23.80
N LEU A 246 7.81 -7.25 -23.56
CA LEU A 246 6.71 -6.66 -24.31
C LEU A 246 7.08 -6.45 -25.79
N ALA A 247 8.30 -5.97 -26.05
CA ALA A 247 8.80 -5.81 -27.42
C ALA A 247 8.90 -7.15 -28.18
N ALA A 248 9.30 -8.22 -27.48
CA ALA A 248 9.37 -9.57 -28.08
C ALA A 248 7.98 -10.14 -28.45
N ILE A 249 6.94 -9.80 -27.67
CA ILE A 249 5.56 -10.22 -27.97
C ILE A 249 4.95 -9.37 -29.10
N GLY A 250 5.38 -8.13 -29.24
CA GLY A 250 4.85 -7.13 -30.16
C GLY A 250 3.84 -6.20 -29.49
N VAL A 251 4.18 -4.91 -29.44
CA VAL A 251 3.32 -3.87 -28.84
C VAL A 251 2.41 -3.29 -29.92
N PRO A 252 1.07 -3.33 -29.76
CA PRO A 252 0.15 -2.74 -30.73
C PRO A 252 0.36 -1.25 -30.97
N ALA A 253 0.04 -0.78 -32.17
CA ALA A 253 0.06 0.64 -32.50
C ALA A 253 -0.84 1.45 -31.54
N GLY A 254 -0.39 2.67 -31.19
CA GLY A 254 -1.11 3.53 -30.24
C GLY A 254 -0.81 3.27 -28.75
N ILE A 255 -0.01 2.24 -28.44
CA ILE A 255 0.56 2.01 -27.11
C ILE A 255 2.02 2.47 -27.12
N ARG A 256 2.35 3.42 -26.26
CA ARG A 256 3.71 3.94 -26.12
C ARG A 256 4.34 3.45 -24.84
N LEU A 257 5.41 2.65 -24.95
CA LEU A 257 6.24 2.27 -23.83
C LEU A 257 7.15 3.43 -23.43
N VAL A 258 7.25 3.69 -22.13
CA VAL A 258 8.17 4.69 -21.56
C VAL A 258 8.88 4.09 -20.35
N PRO A 259 10.04 4.62 -19.94
CA PRO A 259 10.69 4.21 -18.70
C PRO A 259 9.77 4.39 -17.49
N ALA A 260 9.98 3.56 -16.47
CA ALA A 260 9.28 3.71 -15.21
C ALA A 260 9.48 5.13 -14.64
N ALA A 261 8.39 5.78 -14.28
CA ALA A 261 8.39 7.15 -13.78
C ALA A 261 8.72 7.22 -12.28
N GLY A 262 9.34 8.31 -11.85
CA GLY A 262 9.41 8.68 -10.43
C GLY A 262 8.02 8.97 -9.86
N TYR A 263 7.91 9.08 -8.53
CA TYR A 263 6.61 9.19 -7.87
C TYR A 263 5.84 10.45 -8.30
N LEU A 264 6.49 11.60 -8.32
CA LEU A 264 5.85 12.88 -8.72
C LEU A 264 5.38 12.85 -10.17
N ASP A 265 6.25 12.38 -11.08
CA ASP A 265 5.89 12.21 -12.47
C ASP A 265 4.73 11.24 -12.67
N PHE A 266 4.71 10.15 -11.89
CA PHE A 266 3.64 9.16 -11.97
C PHE A 266 2.29 9.72 -11.48
N ILE A 267 2.27 10.51 -10.40
CA ILE A 267 1.07 11.26 -9.98
C ILE A 267 0.61 12.21 -11.09
N ALA A 268 1.55 12.98 -11.70
CA ALA A 268 1.21 13.91 -12.77
C ALA A 268 0.60 13.18 -13.99
N LEU A 269 1.13 12.00 -14.33
CA LEU A 269 0.59 11.16 -15.39
C LEU A 269 -0.78 10.61 -15.05
N GLN A 270 -1.05 10.24 -13.79
CA GLN A 270 -2.38 9.82 -13.33
C GLN A 270 -3.38 10.99 -13.38
N ASP A 271 -3.02 12.14 -12.76
CA ASP A 271 -3.88 13.33 -12.68
C ASP A 271 -4.21 13.92 -14.06
N GLY A 272 -3.31 13.73 -15.04
CA GLY A 272 -3.50 14.16 -16.44
C GLY A 272 -4.22 13.15 -17.32
N ALA A 273 -4.41 11.91 -16.91
CA ALA A 273 -4.99 10.87 -17.75
C ALA A 273 -6.50 11.05 -17.97
N ARG A 274 -7.01 10.61 -19.12
CA ARG A 274 -8.45 10.46 -19.38
C ARG A 274 -9.02 9.24 -18.68
N VAL A 275 -8.23 8.18 -18.58
CA VAL A 275 -8.56 6.93 -17.91
C VAL A 275 -7.26 6.26 -17.47
N VAL A 276 -7.28 5.57 -16.33
CA VAL A 276 -6.17 4.73 -15.88
C VAL A 276 -6.59 3.27 -15.90
N LEU A 277 -5.80 2.42 -16.54
CA LEU A 277 -5.98 0.97 -16.56
C LEU A 277 -4.91 0.35 -15.67
N THR A 278 -5.30 -0.42 -14.66
CA THR A 278 -4.34 -0.89 -13.66
C THR A 278 -4.69 -2.24 -13.06
N ASP A 279 -3.67 -2.97 -12.60
CA ASP A 279 -3.81 -4.11 -11.70
C ASP A 279 -3.32 -3.80 -10.27
N SER A 280 -2.88 -2.56 -10.02
CA SER A 280 -2.36 -2.08 -8.74
C SER A 280 -3.47 -1.62 -7.80
N GLY A 281 -3.42 -2.08 -6.53
CA GLY A 281 -4.33 -1.60 -5.49
C GLY A 281 -4.12 -0.12 -5.15
N GLY A 282 -2.88 0.33 -5.01
CA GLY A 282 -2.57 1.73 -4.69
C GLY A 282 -3.03 2.71 -5.77
N VAL A 283 -2.88 2.34 -7.04
CA VAL A 283 -3.36 3.19 -8.17
C VAL A 283 -4.89 3.33 -8.17
N GLN A 284 -5.63 2.29 -7.76
CA GLN A 284 -7.09 2.40 -7.58
C GLN A 284 -7.47 3.45 -6.53
N GLU A 285 -6.68 3.55 -5.45
CA GLU A 285 -6.88 4.53 -4.38
C GLU A 285 -6.50 5.93 -4.86
N GLU A 286 -5.34 6.09 -5.48
CA GLU A 286 -4.84 7.37 -5.98
C GLU A 286 -5.79 7.97 -7.04
N THR A 287 -6.20 7.17 -8.02
CA THR A 287 -7.13 7.63 -9.08
C THR A 287 -8.50 8.00 -8.52
N THR A 288 -8.98 7.28 -7.50
CA THR A 288 -10.22 7.62 -6.79
C THR A 288 -10.12 9.00 -6.13
N ALA A 289 -9.01 9.27 -5.42
CA ALA A 289 -8.79 10.56 -4.78
C ALA A 289 -8.58 11.71 -5.77
N LEU A 290 -7.95 11.42 -6.92
CA LEU A 290 -7.77 12.38 -8.03
C LEU A 290 -9.06 12.61 -8.83
N GLY A 291 -10.09 11.80 -8.64
CA GLY A 291 -11.31 11.84 -9.43
C GLY A 291 -11.13 11.36 -10.88
N VAL A 292 -10.07 10.61 -11.16
CA VAL A 292 -9.76 10.08 -12.50
C VAL A 292 -10.41 8.72 -12.69
N PRO A 293 -11.11 8.48 -13.81
CA PRO A 293 -11.70 7.17 -14.12
C PRO A 293 -10.63 6.07 -14.11
N CYS A 294 -10.91 4.98 -13.39
CA CYS A 294 -10.01 3.84 -13.26
C CYS A 294 -10.69 2.55 -13.73
N VAL A 295 -9.98 1.74 -14.48
CA VAL A 295 -10.43 0.40 -14.87
C VAL A 295 -9.43 -0.63 -14.33
N THR A 296 -9.90 -1.45 -13.40
CA THR A 296 -9.08 -2.48 -12.75
C THR A 296 -9.11 -3.78 -13.55
N LEU A 297 -7.93 -4.22 -13.97
CA LEU A 297 -7.69 -5.41 -14.80
C LEU A 297 -7.53 -6.66 -13.92
N ARG A 298 -8.55 -6.93 -13.09
CA ARG A 298 -8.59 -8.03 -12.12
C ARG A 298 -10.04 -8.48 -11.90
N GLU A 299 -10.22 -9.73 -11.48
CA GLU A 299 -11.54 -10.27 -11.12
C GLU A 299 -12.04 -9.74 -9.77
N ASN A 300 -11.14 -9.39 -8.87
CA ASN A 300 -11.46 -8.90 -7.53
C ASN A 300 -10.59 -7.69 -7.14
N THR A 301 -10.94 -7.07 -6.03
CA THR A 301 -10.12 -6.04 -5.38
C THR A 301 -10.28 -6.13 -3.86
N GLU A 302 -9.19 -5.91 -3.15
CA GLU A 302 -9.18 -5.72 -1.70
C GLU A 302 -9.67 -4.32 -1.27
N ARG A 303 -10.00 -3.45 -2.25
CA ARG A 303 -10.44 -2.05 -2.05
C ARG A 303 -11.82 -1.78 -2.67
N PRO A 304 -12.87 -2.52 -2.25
CA PRO A 304 -14.21 -2.37 -2.84
C PRO A 304 -14.80 -0.97 -2.68
N VAL A 305 -14.33 -0.18 -1.71
CA VAL A 305 -14.71 1.22 -1.51
C VAL A 305 -14.39 2.07 -2.76
N THR A 306 -13.31 1.79 -3.49
CA THR A 306 -12.96 2.52 -4.72
C THR A 306 -13.97 2.30 -5.85
N VAL A 307 -14.66 1.15 -5.83
CA VAL A 307 -15.72 0.80 -6.79
C VAL A 307 -17.08 1.38 -6.37
N ARG A 308 -17.40 1.30 -5.08
CA ARG A 308 -18.71 1.73 -4.57
C ARG A 308 -18.82 3.25 -4.42
N GLU A 309 -17.76 3.87 -3.93
CA GLU A 309 -17.69 5.29 -3.55
C GLU A 309 -16.65 6.09 -4.34
N GLY A 310 -15.96 5.44 -5.29
CA GLY A 310 -14.90 6.03 -6.10
C GLY A 310 -15.18 6.01 -7.60
N THR A 311 -14.11 6.09 -8.37
CA THR A 311 -14.09 6.15 -9.84
C THR A 311 -13.69 4.83 -10.50
N ASN A 312 -13.50 3.77 -9.70
CA ASN A 312 -12.95 2.50 -10.17
C ASN A 312 -14.06 1.54 -10.68
N VAL A 313 -13.75 0.83 -11.77
CA VAL A 313 -14.61 -0.20 -12.37
C VAL A 313 -13.79 -1.48 -12.56
N LEU A 314 -14.28 -2.63 -12.07
CA LEU A 314 -13.64 -3.92 -12.29
C LEU A 314 -13.97 -4.44 -13.71
N ALA A 315 -12.94 -4.68 -14.51
CA ALA A 315 -13.07 -5.23 -15.86
C ALA A 315 -12.82 -6.74 -15.93
N GLY A 316 -12.22 -7.34 -14.90
CA GLY A 316 -11.73 -8.72 -14.99
C GLY A 316 -10.45 -8.82 -15.81
N THR A 317 -10.19 -10.03 -16.31
CA THR A 317 -9.00 -10.37 -17.11
C THR A 317 -9.34 -10.76 -18.55
N ASP A 318 -10.61 -10.90 -18.88
CA ASP A 318 -11.09 -11.20 -20.23
C ASP A 318 -10.90 -10.02 -21.19
N PRO A 319 -10.21 -10.19 -22.34
CA PRO A 319 -9.90 -9.11 -23.28
C PRO A 319 -11.10 -8.36 -23.84
N ASP A 320 -12.18 -9.07 -24.15
CA ASP A 320 -13.38 -8.46 -24.73
C ASP A 320 -14.13 -7.66 -23.68
N ARG A 321 -14.22 -8.19 -22.45
CA ARG A 321 -14.79 -7.48 -21.30
C ARG A 321 -13.98 -6.25 -20.92
N ILE A 322 -12.65 -6.31 -20.96
CA ILE A 322 -11.76 -5.16 -20.74
C ILE A 322 -12.08 -4.07 -21.77
N THR A 323 -12.08 -4.43 -23.07
CA THR A 323 -12.36 -3.51 -24.17
C THR A 323 -13.73 -2.85 -24.03
N ALA A 324 -14.77 -3.64 -23.76
CA ALA A 324 -16.13 -3.13 -23.57
C ALA A 324 -16.23 -2.19 -22.36
N THR A 325 -15.60 -2.56 -21.24
CA THR A 325 -15.60 -1.76 -20.01
C THR A 325 -14.90 -0.42 -20.22
N VAL A 326 -13.70 -0.42 -20.83
CA VAL A 326 -12.98 0.83 -21.10
C VAL A 326 -13.73 1.72 -22.06
N ASN A 327 -14.31 1.17 -23.12
CA ASN A 327 -15.11 1.95 -24.07
C ASN A 327 -16.30 2.63 -23.37
N ARG A 328 -17.01 1.91 -22.52
CA ARG A 328 -18.10 2.48 -21.70
C ARG A 328 -17.60 3.62 -20.80
N VAL A 329 -16.48 3.42 -20.10
CA VAL A 329 -15.90 4.45 -19.23
C VAL A 329 -15.41 5.68 -20.01
N LEU A 330 -14.94 5.51 -21.25
CA LEU A 330 -14.58 6.62 -22.13
C LEU A 330 -15.79 7.41 -22.63
N ASP A 331 -16.95 6.75 -22.83
CA ASP A 331 -18.19 7.37 -23.29
C ASP A 331 -18.99 8.00 -22.14
N ASP A 332 -19.05 7.32 -20.99
CA ASP A 332 -19.77 7.75 -19.79
C ASP A 332 -18.88 7.49 -18.54
N PRO A 333 -17.96 8.41 -18.24
CA PRO A 333 -17.05 8.24 -17.12
C PRO A 333 -17.80 8.32 -15.78
N PRO A 334 -17.42 7.47 -14.80
CA PRO A 334 -17.97 7.56 -13.46
C PRO A 334 -17.75 8.96 -12.87
N ALA A 335 -18.77 9.50 -12.22
CA ALA A 335 -18.67 10.80 -11.56
C ALA A 335 -17.56 10.77 -10.49
N PRO A 336 -16.75 11.82 -10.39
CA PRO A 336 -15.74 11.92 -9.34
C PRO A 336 -16.39 11.80 -7.95
N ARG A 337 -15.95 10.81 -7.19
CA ARG A 337 -16.35 10.57 -5.81
C ARG A 337 -15.13 10.17 -5.01
N CYS A 338 -15.09 10.53 -3.74
CA CYS A 338 -14.00 10.19 -2.84
C CYS A 338 -14.59 9.63 -1.54
N PRO A 339 -14.14 8.48 -1.07
CA PRO A 339 -14.60 7.90 0.19
C PRO A 339 -14.40 8.85 1.37
N ALA A 340 -15.28 8.72 2.38
CA ALA A 340 -15.17 9.50 3.59
C ALA A 340 -13.80 9.32 4.26
N LEU A 341 -13.26 10.40 4.85
CA LEU A 341 -11.95 10.45 5.50
C LEU A 341 -10.72 10.26 4.58
N TRP A 342 -10.90 10.24 3.26
CA TRP A 342 -9.77 10.30 2.31
C TRP A 342 -9.43 11.77 2.01
N ASP A 343 -9.14 12.52 3.06
CA ASP A 343 -9.02 13.99 3.09
C ASP A 343 -7.60 14.49 3.37
N GLY A 344 -6.59 13.59 3.33
CA GLY A 344 -5.20 13.93 3.60
C GLY A 344 -4.88 14.12 5.09
N ARG A 345 -5.71 13.60 6.00
CA ARG A 345 -5.56 13.72 7.46
C ARG A 345 -5.59 12.39 8.20
N ALA A 346 -5.39 11.28 7.50
CA ALA A 346 -5.38 9.96 8.11
C ALA A 346 -4.24 9.84 9.14
N SER A 347 -3.06 10.34 8.80
CA SER A 347 -1.88 10.34 9.68
C SER A 347 -2.10 11.12 10.97
N GLU A 348 -2.81 12.23 10.94
CA GLU A 348 -3.16 13.01 12.15
C GLU A 348 -4.10 12.21 13.07
N ARG A 349 -5.07 11.50 12.49
CA ARG A 349 -5.96 10.62 13.26
C ARG A 349 -5.21 9.45 13.87
N ILE A 350 -4.27 8.86 13.13
CA ILE A 350 -3.38 7.80 13.62
C ILE A 350 -2.54 8.30 14.79
N ALA A 351 -1.87 9.45 14.65
CA ALA A 351 -1.06 10.03 15.73
C ALA A 351 -1.90 10.27 17.00
N ARG A 352 -3.12 10.77 16.85
CA ARG A 352 -4.04 10.96 17.96
C ARG A 352 -4.40 9.63 18.65
N VAL A 353 -4.77 8.60 17.88
CA VAL A 353 -5.09 7.26 18.43
C VAL A 353 -3.91 6.70 19.22
N LEU A 354 -2.69 6.81 18.68
CA LEU A 354 -1.51 6.23 19.31
C LEU A 354 -1.04 7.01 20.55
N LEU A 355 -1.19 8.32 20.57
CA LEU A 355 -0.69 9.16 21.65
C LEU A 355 -1.74 9.41 22.77
N GLU A 356 -3.03 9.47 22.43
CA GLU A 356 -4.12 9.67 23.37
C GLU A 356 -4.69 8.36 23.91
N GLY A 357 -4.63 7.27 23.13
CA GLY A 357 -5.17 5.95 23.48
C GLY A 357 -4.40 5.22 24.59
N GLY A 358 -3.24 5.76 24.98
CA GLY A 358 -2.36 5.19 26.01
C GLY A 358 -1.49 4.04 25.47
N THR A 359 -0.22 4.03 25.88
CA THR A 359 0.76 2.98 25.52
C THR A 359 0.66 1.74 26.42
N ALA A 360 -0.28 1.73 27.37
CA ALA A 360 -0.42 0.61 28.30
C ALA A 360 -1.18 -0.55 27.66
N ARG A 361 -0.47 -1.64 27.38
CA ARG A 361 -1.10 -2.91 27.06
C ARG A 361 -1.94 -3.39 28.22
N THR A 362 -3.22 -3.67 27.98
CA THR A 362 -4.12 -4.43 28.88
C THR A 362 -3.83 -5.94 28.83
N ARG A 363 -2.86 -6.40 28.06
CA ARG A 363 -2.42 -7.80 28.11
C ARG A 363 -1.48 -8.00 29.29
N ALA A 364 -1.93 -8.72 30.33
CA ALA A 364 -1.04 -9.21 31.38
C ALA A 364 0.16 -9.93 30.74
N ARG A 365 1.38 -9.55 31.11
CA ARG A 365 2.57 -10.29 30.68
C ARG A 365 2.44 -11.73 31.19
N PRO A 366 2.94 -12.75 30.49
CA PRO A 366 2.98 -14.13 31.00
C PRO A 366 3.68 -14.25 32.37
N THR A 367 4.54 -13.29 32.74
CA THR A 367 5.22 -13.19 34.02
C THR A 367 4.32 -12.76 35.19
N ASP A 368 3.13 -12.23 34.90
CA ASP A 368 2.16 -11.80 35.96
C ASP A 368 1.21 -12.93 36.37
N LEU A 369 1.35 -14.11 35.79
CA LEU A 369 0.72 -15.33 36.33
C LEU A 369 1.55 -15.76 37.54
N ALA A 370 1.09 -15.40 38.75
CA ALA A 370 1.68 -15.89 39.98
C ALA A 370 1.83 -17.42 39.92
N PRO A 371 2.93 -18.01 40.45
CA PRO A 371 3.07 -19.46 40.48
C PRO A 371 1.90 -20.02 41.24
N GLY A 372 1.06 -20.81 40.56
CA GLY A 372 -0.16 -21.38 41.09
C GLY A 372 0.07 -22.09 42.39
N ALA A 373 -0.80 -21.85 43.33
CA ALA A 373 -0.91 -22.62 44.55
C ALA A 373 -1.00 -24.12 44.19
N THR A 374 0.01 -24.85 44.53
CA THR A 374 -0.01 -26.31 44.49
C THR A 374 -1.08 -26.79 45.44
N SER A 375 -2.22 -27.25 44.91
CA SER A 375 -3.16 -28.06 45.66
C SER A 375 -2.45 -29.36 46.03
N GLY A 376 -2.18 -29.54 47.34
CA GLY A 376 -1.66 -30.79 47.86
C GLY A 376 -2.71 -31.90 47.76
N PRO A 377 -2.27 -33.15 47.76
CA PRO A 377 -3.15 -34.30 47.60
C PRO A 377 -3.94 -34.56 48.87
N ALA A 378 -5.22 -34.88 48.73
CA ALA A 378 -6.02 -35.63 49.67
C ALA A 378 -6.39 -36.97 49.02
#